data_67c9118776b031ae29fd2d3727f14af3
#
_entry.id   67c9118776b031ae29fd2d3727f14af3
#
_cell.length_a   1.000
_cell.length_b   1.000
_cell.length_c   1.000
_cell.angle_alpha   90.00
_cell.angle_beta   90.00
_cell.angle_gamma   90.00
#
_symmetry.space_group_name_H-M   'P 1'
#
loop_
_entity.id
_entity.type
_entity.pdbx_description
1 polymer ?
#
loop_
_entity_poly.entity_id
_entity_poly.type
_entity_poly.pdbx_seq_one_letter_code
_entity_poly.pdbx_strand_id
1 'polypeptide(L)'
;MSIFSINTPLNGEYMVTVRLTVGGLCALAGFDVDSAEDYKVCVTESLLILQRNGFSSATIKFTVGETLSCELVGEGEGKPVPTAEEDISYALLSALLGKVDYVKDGAGKVLAIRFEG
;
A
#
# COMPACT_ATOMS: atom_id res chain seq x y z
N MET A 1 11.63 -3.40 17.50
CA MET A 1 11.11 -2.66 16.31
C MET A 1 12.09 -2.78 15.17
N SER A 2 11.60 -3.21 14.02
CA SER A 2 12.42 -3.40 12.81
C SER A 2 11.82 -2.62 11.64
N ILE A 3 12.70 -2.17 10.74
CA ILE A 3 12.28 -1.53 9.51
C ILE A 3 12.62 -2.44 8.34
N PHE A 4 11.64 -2.70 7.49
CA PHE A 4 11.79 -3.50 6.29
C PHE A 4 11.28 -2.69 5.10
N SER A 5 12.09 -2.55 4.06
CA SER A 5 11.73 -1.75 2.89
C SER A 5 11.77 -2.55 1.61
N ILE A 6 10.86 -2.24 0.71
CA ILE A 6 10.78 -2.82 -0.63
C ILE A 6 10.72 -1.67 -1.63
N ASN A 7 11.50 -1.77 -2.70
CA ASN A 7 11.30 -0.95 -3.90
C ASN A 7 10.79 -1.88 -5.01
N THR A 8 9.67 -1.54 -5.61
CA THR A 8 9.01 -2.42 -6.57
C THR A 8 8.43 -1.65 -7.76
N PRO A 9 8.53 -2.21 -8.98
CA PRO A 9 7.72 -1.70 -10.09
C PRO A 9 6.22 -1.86 -9.79
N LEU A 10 5.42 -0.94 -10.29
CA LEU A 10 3.96 -0.98 -10.14
C LEU A 10 3.32 -1.75 -11.30
N ASN A 11 3.45 -3.07 -11.26
CA ASN A 11 2.77 -3.96 -12.20
C ASN A 11 2.29 -5.21 -11.48
N GLY A 12 1.37 -5.94 -12.12
CA GLY A 12 0.66 -7.06 -11.49
C GLY A 12 1.55 -8.20 -11.02
N GLU A 13 2.65 -8.48 -11.71
CA GLU A 13 3.58 -9.56 -11.33
C GLU A 13 4.19 -9.33 -9.96
N TYR A 14 4.69 -8.11 -9.75
CA TYR A 14 5.36 -7.76 -8.49
C TYR A 14 4.39 -7.52 -7.35
N MET A 15 3.13 -7.18 -7.65
CA MET A 15 2.10 -7.05 -6.60
C MET A 15 1.86 -8.37 -5.88
N VAL A 16 1.92 -9.50 -6.60
CA VAL A 16 1.83 -10.82 -5.98
C VAL A 16 3.01 -11.07 -5.04
N THR A 17 4.23 -10.73 -5.47
CA THR A 17 5.43 -10.85 -4.66
C THR A 17 5.34 -10.00 -3.38
N VAL A 18 4.86 -8.78 -3.51
CA VAL A 18 4.65 -7.88 -2.36
C VAL A 18 3.65 -8.50 -1.38
N ARG A 19 2.54 -9.05 -1.87
CA ARG A 19 1.53 -9.69 -1.00
C ARG A 19 2.10 -10.84 -0.20
N LEU A 20 2.94 -11.68 -0.81
CA LEU A 20 3.59 -12.78 -0.11
C LEU A 20 4.53 -12.28 0.98
N THR A 21 5.29 -11.23 0.68
CA THR A 21 6.20 -10.59 1.65
C THR A 21 5.41 -9.99 2.82
N VAL A 22 4.32 -9.29 2.52
CA VAL A 22 3.45 -8.68 3.55
C VAL A 22 2.87 -9.75 4.46
N GLY A 23 2.50 -10.91 3.91
CA GLY A 23 2.03 -12.05 4.73
C GLY A 23 3.05 -12.48 5.76
N GLY A 24 4.33 -12.53 5.38
CA GLY A 24 5.43 -12.83 6.31
C GLY A 24 5.58 -11.79 7.41
N LEU A 25 5.49 -10.49 7.05
CA LEU A 25 5.57 -9.39 8.01
C LEU A 25 4.39 -9.40 8.99
N CYS A 26 3.19 -9.69 8.50
CA CYS A 26 2.00 -9.82 9.35
C CYS A 26 2.16 -10.94 10.39
N ALA A 27 2.76 -12.06 9.99
CA ALA A 27 3.05 -13.16 10.91
C ALA A 27 4.02 -12.72 12.01
N LEU A 28 5.06 -11.96 11.66
CA LEU A 28 6.02 -11.41 12.63
C LEU A 28 5.35 -10.43 13.60
N ALA A 29 4.37 -9.68 13.15
CA ALA A 29 3.65 -8.73 13.99
C ALA A 29 2.50 -9.38 14.80
N GLY A 30 2.32 -10.68 14.68
CA GLY A 30 1.30 -11.42 15.44
C GLY A 30 -0.12 -11.30 14.92
N PHE A 31 -0.30 -10.97 13.65
CA PHE A 31 -1.63 -10.89 13.03
C PHE A 31 -2.26 -12.28 12.92
N ASP A 32 -3.57 -12.37 13.14
CA ASP A 32 -4.31 -13.56 12.77
C ASP A 32 -4.52 -13.61 11.24
N VAL A 33 -5.09 -14.72 10.74
CA VAL A 33 -5.27 -14.93 9.30
C VAL A 33 -6.15 -13.85 8.67
N ASP A 34 -7.26 -13.51 9.31
CA ASP A 34 -8.20 -12.53 8.77
C ASP A 34 -7.60 -11.12 8.72
N SER A 35 -6.94 -10.72 9.80
CA SER A 35 -6.26 -9.41 9.85
C SER A 35 -5.13 -9.32 8.83
N ALA A 36 -4.38 -10.40 8.63
CA ALA A 36 -3.31 -10.47 7.64
C ALA A 36 -3.87 -10.35 6.21
N GLU A 37 -4.98 -11.02 5.90
CA GLU A 37 -5.62 -10.92 4.59
C GLU A 37 -6.11 -9.50 4.31
N ASP A 38 -6.74 -8.85 5.30
CA ASP A 38 -7.19 -7.46 5.18
C ASP A 38 -6.01 -6.52 4.95
N TYR A 39 -4.91 -6.72 5.66
CA TYR A 39 -3.72 -5.89 5.51
C TYR A 39 -3.10 -6.03 4.12
N LYS A 40 -3.04 -7.25 3.59
CA LYS A 40 -2.54 -7.50 2.22
C LYS A 40 -3.39 -6.77 1.18
N VAL A 41 -4.72 -6.79 1.35
CA VAL A 41 -5.63 -6.04 0.47
C VAL A 41 -5.32 -4.54 0.52
N CYS A 42 -5.11 -4.00 1.72
CA CYS A 42 -4.81 -2.58 1.90
C CYS A 42 -3.51 -2.17 1.22
N VAL A 43 -2.46 -2.98 1.33
CA VAL A 43 -1.19 -2.72 0.63
C VAL A 43 -1.39 -2.77 -0.88
N THR A 44 -2.08 -3.77 -1.40
CA THR A 44 -2.33 -3.92 -2.83
C THR A 44 -3.15 -2.76 -3.38
N GLU A 45 -4.23 -2.37 -2.71
CA GLU A 45 -5.07 -1.25 -3.13
C GLU A 45 -4.31 0.07 -3.11
N SER A 46 -3.43 0.26 -2.13
CA SER A 46 -2.55 1.43 -2.07
C SER A 46 -1.60 1.49 -3.27
N LEU A 47 -1.01 0.36 -3.67
CA LEU A 47 -0.16 0.29 -4.86
C LEU A 47 -0.96 0.62 -6.13
N LEU A 48 -2.19 0.15 -6.23
CA LEU A 48 -3.06 0.45 -7.36
C LEU A 48 -3.41 1.95 -7.42
N ILE A 49 -3.63 2.59 -6.28
CA ILE A 49 -3.85 4.04 -6.22
C ILE A 49 -2.63 4.78 -6.76
N LEU A 50 -1.43 4.42 -6.33
CA LEU A 50 -0.20 5.06 -6.82
C LEU A 50 -0.01 4.83 -8.32
N GLN A 51 -0.28 3.64 -8.82
CA GLN A 51 -0.21 3.34 -10.25
C GLN A 51 -1.17 4.23 -11.05
N ARG A 52 -2.41 4.39 -10.58
CA ARG A 52 -3.41 5.25 -11.25
C ARG A 52 -3.02 6.73 -11.22
N ASN A 53 -2.26 7.15 -10.19
CA ASN A 53 -1.76 8.52 -10.11
C ASN A 53 -0.53 8.76 -10.98
N GLY A 54 -0.08 7.77 -11.75
CA GLY A 54 0.95 7.94 -12.77
C GLY A 54 2.36 7.63 -12.30
N PHE A 55 2.53 6.86 -11.23
CA PHE A 55 3.85 6.38 -10.81
C PHE A 55 4.18 5.05 -11.47
N SER A 56 5.46 4.82 -11.77
CA SER A 56 5.94 3.57 -12.37
C SER A 56 6.47 2.59 -11.35
N SER A 57 6.82 3.07 -10.17
CA SER A 57 7.35 2.27 -9.07
C SER A 57 6.94 2.87 -7.73
N ALA A 58 7.20 2.14 -6.66
CA ALA A 58 6.96 2.61 -5.31
C ALA A 58 8.01 2.06 -4.35
N THR A 59 8.30 2.83 -3.31
CA THR A 59 9.05 2.35 -2.15
C THR A 59 8.06 2.15 -1.02
N ILE A 60 8.06 0.96 -0.45
CA ILE A 60 7.20 0.61 0.67
C ILE A 60 8.09 0.39 1.88
N LYS A 61 7.81 1.15 2.94
CA LYS A 61 8.54 1.04 4.21
C LYS A 61 7.59 0.49 5.26
N PHE A 62 7.97 -0.64 5.85
CA PHE A 62 7.22 -1.24 6.96
C PHE A 62 8.00 -1.04 8.26
N THR A 63 7.29 -0.67 9.32
CA THR A 63 7.83 -0.67 10.67
C THR A 63 7.15 -1.81 11.43
N VAL A 64 7.93 -2.83 11.76
CA VAL A 64 7.44 -4.07 12.40
C VAL A 64 7.66 -4.00 13.89
N GLY A 65 6.59 -4.12 14.67
CA GLY A 65 6.60 -4.11 16.12
C GLY A 65 5.34 -4.81 16.62
N GLU A 66 4.72 -4.29 17.68
CA GLU A 66 3.42 -4.77 18.16
C GLU A 66 2.31 -4.48 17.17
N THR A 67 2.50 -3.44 16.38
CA THR A 67 1.67 -3.11 15.23
C THR A 67 2.52 -3.13 13.98
N LEU A 68 1.90 -3.07 12.82
CA LEU A 68 2.60 -3.03 11.54
C LEU A 68 2.22 -1.73 10.82
N SER A 69 3.16 -0.78 10.78
CA SER A 69 2.98 0.48 10.06
C SER A 69 3.50 0.36 8.64
N CYS A 70 2.85 1.02 7.71
CA CYS A 70 3.19 0.99 6.30
C CYS A 70 3.18 2.40 5.71
N GLU A 71 4.24 2.73 4.99
CA GLU A 71 4.32 3.96 4.20
C GLU A 71 4.68 3.58 2.76
N LEU A 72 3.82 3.98 1.81
CA LEU A 72 4.05 3.73 0.40
C LEU A 72 4.25 5.07 -0.30
N VAL A 73 5.38 5.22 -0.99
CA VAL A 73 5.74 6.44 -1.72
C VAL A 73 5.85 6.13 -3.20
N GLY A 74 5.09 6.84 -4.02
CA GLY A 74 5.15 6.71 -5.46
C GLY A 74 6.42 7.31 -6.03
N GLU A 75 6.99 6.64 -7.02
CA GLU A 75 8.25 7.04 -7.67
C GLU A 75 8.19 6.80 -9.17
N GLY A 76 9.05 7.51 -9.89
CA GLY A 76 9.13 7.40 -11.34
C GLY A 76 7.95 8.03 -12.06
N GLU A 77 7.97 7.93 -13.39
CA GLU A 77 6.89 8.40 -14.23
C GLU A 77 6.27 7.24 -14.99
N GLY A 78 4.98 7.04 -14.79
CA GLY A 78 4.16 6.13 -15.56
C GLY A 78 3.04 6.90 -16.21
N LYS A 79 2.19 6.19 -16.94
CA LYS A 79 0.97 6.79 -17.48
C LYS A 79 -0.14 6.67 -16.46
N PRO A 80 -0.81 7.79 -16.11
CA PRO A 80 -2.01 7.71 -15.28
C PRO A 80 -3.03 6.81 -15.97
N VAL A 81 -3.60 5.89 -15.21
CA VAL A 81 -4.65 5.00 -15.70
C VAL A 81 -5.94 5.39 -14.97
N PRO A 82 -6.77 6.26 -15.56
CA PRO A 82 -8.05 6.57 -14.95
C PRO A 82 -8.94 5.32 -15.03
N THR A 83 -9.43 4.88 -13.89
CA THR A 83 -10.35 3.75 -13.81
C THR A 83 -11.56 4.14 -12.98
N ALA A 84 -12.71 3.56 -13.31
CA ALA A 84 -13.92 3.68 -12.51
C ALA A 84 -13.78 2.98 -11.15
N GLU A 85 -12.69 2.26 -10.93
CA GLU A 85 -12.42 1.47 -9.72
C GLU A 85 -11.69 2.25 -8.63
N GLU A 86 -11.30 3.50 -8.90
CA GLU A 86 -10.56 4.31 -7.93
C GLU A 86 -11.33 4.47 -6.61
N ASP A 87 -12.64 4.74 -6.69
CA ASP A 87 -13.48 4.89 -5.51
C ASP A 87 -13.56 3.60 -4.68
N ILE A 88 -13.46 2.44 -5.34
CA ILE A 88 -13.46 1.14 -4.66
C ILE A 88 -12.21 0.98 -3.81
N SER A 89 -11.03 1.35 -4.32
CA SER A 89 -9.78 1.28 -3.57
C SER A 89 -9.84 2.12 -2.30
N TYR A 90 -10.30 3.37 -2.40
CA TYR A 90 -10.44 4.24 -1.22
C TYR A 90 -11.46 3.69 -0.22
N ALA A 91 -12.58 3.16 -0.71
CA ALA A 91 -13.61 2.58 0.14
C ALA A 91 -13.10 1.35 0.91
N LEU A 92 -12.33 0.48 0.25
CA LEU A 92 -11.72 -0.69 0.90
C LEU A 92 -10.73 -0.29 1.98
N LEU A 93 -9.85 0.68 1.70
CA LEU A 93 -8.88 1.16 2.69
C LEU A 93 -9.60 1.74 3.91
N SER A 94 -10.62 2.56 3.70
CA SER A 94 -11.40 3.15 4.78
C SER A 94 -12.14 2.09 5.61
N ALA A 95 -12.74 1.11 4.94
CA ALA A 95 -13.50 0.05 5.62
C ALA A 95 -12.61 -0.88 6.44
N LEU A 96 -11.41 -1.21 5.94
CA LEU A 96 -10.53 -2.20 6.57
C LEU A 96 -9.59 -1.60 7.61
N LEU A 97 -9.19 -0.34 7.46
CA LEU A 97 -8.21 0.32 8.33
C LEU A 97 -8.81 1.40 9.24
N GLY A 98 -9.91 1.99 8.83
CA GLY A 98 -10.49 3.16 9.51
C GLY A 98 -9.74 4.45 9.19
N LYS A 99 -8.46 4.55 9.53
CA LYS A 99 -7.66 5.76 9.30
C LYS A 99 -6.53 5.50 8.31
N VAL A 100 -6.50 6.31 7.25
CA VAL A 100 -5.43 6.29 6.24
C VAL A 100 -5.02 7.73 5.95
N ASP A 101 -3.72 7.98 5.95
CA ASP A 101 -3.17 9.29 5.61
C ASP A 101 -2.70 9.30 4.15
N TYR A 102 -3.22 10.24 3.38
CA TYR A 102 -2.83 10.47 1.99
C TYR A 102 -2.04 11.77 1.89
N VAL A 103 -0.85 11.71 1.31
CA VAL A 103 -0.05 12.90 1.01
C VAL A 103 -0.33 13.27 -0.44
N LYS A 104 -0.86 14.48 -0.67
CA LYS A 104 -1.24 14.96 -1.99
C LYS A 104 -0.44 16.20 -2.37
N ASP A 105 -0.21 16.39 -3.68
CA ASP A 105 0.34 17.62 -4.19
C ASP A 105 -0.74 18.69 -4.37
N GLY A 106 -0.37 19.87 -4.88
CA GLY A 106 -1.31 20.99 -5.08
C GLY A 106 -2.41 20.71 -6.12
N ALA A 107 -2.24 19.70 -6.96
CA ALA A 107 -3.21 19.30 -7.98
C ALA A 107 -4.11 18.13 -7.51
N GLY A 108 -3.90 17.63 -6.30
CA GLY A 108 -4.67 16.52 -5.74
C GLY A 108 -4.12 15.15 -6.09
N LYS A 109 -2.95 15.06 -6.72
CA LYS A 109 -2.29 13.79 -7.01
C LYS A 109 -1.80 13.16 -5.71
N VAL A 110 -2.14 11.88 -5.48
CA VAL A 110 -1.66 11.15 -4.31
C VAL A 110 -0.21 10.75 -4.53
N LEU A 111 0.67 11.24 -3.66
CA LEU A 111 2.12 10.99 -3.72
C LEU A 111 2.56 9.87 -2.78
N ALA A 112 1.88 9.73 -1.65
CA ALA A 112 2.21 8.74 -0.64
C ALA A 112 0.97 8.36 0.17
N ILE A 113 1.00 7.16 0.75
CA ILE A 113 -0.09 6.61 1.55
C ILE A 113 0.54 6.02 2.82
N ARG A 114 -0.05 6.31 3.98
CA ARG A 114 0.40 5.79 5.28
C ARG A 114 -0.75 5.21 6.05
N PHE A 115 -0.51 4.05 6.67
CA PHE A 115 -1.49 3.45 7.57
C PHE A 115 -0.82 2.49 8.56
N GLU A 116 -1.58 2.09 9.57
CA GLU A 116 -1.15 1.13 10.58
C GLU A 116 -2.27 0.10 10.78
N GLY A 117 -1.87 -1.13 10.90
CA GLY A 117 -2.78 -2.23 11.11
C GLY A 117 -2.53 -3.01 12.38
#